data_40607ed971a593916c759e823210894b
#
_entry.id   40607ed971a593916c759e823210894b
#
_cell.length_a   1.000
_cell.length_b   1.000
_cell.length_c   1.000
_cell.angle_alpha   90.00
_cell.angle_beta   90.00
_cell.angle_gamma   90.00
#
_symmetry.space_group_name_H-M   'P 1'
#
loop_
_entity.id
_entity.type
_entity.pdbx_description
1 polymer ?
#
loop_
_entity_poly.entity_id
_entity_poly.type
_entity_poly.pdbx_seq_one_letter_code
_entity_poly.pdbx_strand_id
1 'polypeptide(L)'
;MESFISQLFYDNICAQGKTIPNEHYQRAMAAIEQNESRLLELLGEQERGMVLDLSNNHGIVSGYELERRFVQGFRLGARFMLDALSGEEELLE
;
A
#
# COMPACT_ATOMS: atom_id res chain seq x y z
N MET A 1 13.48 -7.93 10.64
CA MET A 1 14.07 -8.53 9.43
C MET A 1 13.01 -8.66 8.35
N GLU A 2 13.34 -8.15 7.21
CA GLU A 2 12.41 -8.27 6.10
C GLU A 2 12.39 -9.70 5.58
N SER A 3 11.20 -10.17 5.30
CA SER A 3 11.02 -11.47 4.69
C SER A 3 11.35 -11.37 3.19
N PHE A 4 11.59 -12.52 2.59
CA PHE A 4 11.75 -12.62 1.14
C PHE A 4 10.51 -12.05 0.42
N ILE A 5 9.35 -12.29 1.00
CA ILE A 5 8.10 -11.81 0.41
C ILE A 5 8.01 -10.29 0.43
N SER A 6 8.45 -9.66 1.51
CA SER A 6 8.49 -8.21 1.60
C SER A 6 9.44 -7.64 0.56
N GLN A 7 10.60 -8.27 0.40
CA GLN A 7 11.57 -7.85 -0.60
C GLN A 7 10.98 -7.94 -2.00
N LEU A 8 10.26 -9.01 -2.27
CA LEU A 8 9.59 -9.20 -3.54
C LEU A 8 8.58 -8.09 -3.82
N PHE A 9 7.85 -7.70 -2.78
CA PHE A 9 6.88 -6.60 -2.87
C PHE A 9 7.56 -5.31 -3.31
N TYR A 10 8.63 -4.93 -2.62
CA TYR A 10 9.32 -3.68 -2.94
C TYR A 10 9.99 -3.72 -4.31
N ASP A 11 10.60 -4.86 -4.65
CA ASP A 11 11.33 -4.96 -5.91
C ASP A 11 10.42 -4.99 -7.13
N ASN A 12 9.24 -5.60 -7.00
CA ASN A 12 8.39 -5.84 -8.16
C ASN A 12 7.12 -4.98 -8.18
N ILE A 13 6.55 -4.72 -7.05
CA ILE A 13 5.28 -4.00 -6.97
C ILE A 13 5.52 -2.50 -6.81
N CYS A 14 6.27 -2.12 -5.80
CA CYS A 14 6.50 -0.71 -5.52
C CYS A 14 7.44 -0.06 -6.52
N ALA A 15 8.46 -0.79 -6.97
CA ALA A 15 9.44 -0.24 -7.90
C ALA A 15 8.85 0.03 -9.27
N GLN A 16 7.94 -0.80 -9.73
CA GLN A 16 7.31 -0.59 -11.02
C GLN A 16 6.31 0.55 -11.00
N GLY A 17 5.67 0.75 -9.87
CA GLY A 17 4.88 1.94 -9.59
C GLY A 17 3.68 2.20 -10.46
N LYS A 18 3.34 1.30 -11.35
CA LYS A 18 2.28 1.58 -12.31
C LYS A 18 1.17 0.58 -12.22
N THR A 19 0.23 0.89 -11.37
CA THR A 19 -1.07 0.29 -11.49
C THR A 19 -1.86 1.15 -12.47
N ILE A 20 -2.83 0.57 -13.12
CA ILE A 20 -3.75 1.34 -13.95
C ILE A 20 -4.76 1.96 -13.00
N PRO A 21 -4.66 3.26 -12.75
CA PRO A 21 -5.58 3.87 -11.81
C PRO A 21 -6.96 4.00 -12.47
N ASN A 22 -7.97 3.69 -11.71
CA ASN A 22 -9.31 3.96 -12.18
C ASN A 22 -9.63 5.44 -11.97
N GLU A 23 -10.76 5.86 -12.50
CA GLU A 23 -11.16 7.25 -12.48
C GLU A 23 -11.34 7.78 -11.05
N HIS A 24 -11.89 6.96 -10.17
CA HIS A 24 -12.06 7.37 -8.77
C HIS A 24 -10.73 7.61 -8.08
N TYR A 25 -9.77 6.75 -8.34
CA TYR A 25 -8.44 6.88 -7.77
C TYR A 25 -7.79 8.18 -8.26
N GLN A 26 -7.86 8.45 -9.56
CA GLN A 26 -7.26 9.64 -10.14
C GLN A 26 -7.90 10.91 -9.59
N ARG A 27 -9.21 10.91 -9.43
CA ARG A 27 -9.92 12.06 -8.85
C ARG A 27 -9.53 12.29 -7.40
N ALA A 28 -9.41 11.21 -6.64
CA ALA A 28 -9.03 11.30 -5.24
C ALA A 28 -7.61 11.85 -5.11
N MET A 29 -6.68 11.36 -5.93
CA MET A 29 -5.31 11.85 -5.90
C MET A 29 -5.24 13.33 -6.29
N ALA A 30 -5.97 13.74 -7.31
CA ALA A 30 -6.03 15.13 -7.72
C ALA A 30 -6.61 16.02 -6.62
N ALA A 31 -7.66 15.54 -5.96
CA ALA A 31 -8.28 16.28 -4.86
C ALA A 31 -7.31 16.44 -3.68
N ILE A 32 -6.57 15.41 -3.37
CA ILE A 32 -5.57 15.47 -2.29
C ILE A 32 -4.51 16.51 -2.62
N GLU A 33 -3.98 16.49 -3.83
CA GLU A 33 -2.96 17.44 -4.25
C GLU A 33 -3.47 18.87 -4.24
N GLN A 34 -4.67 19.09 -4.75
CA GLN A 34 -5.26 20.43 -4.78
C GLN A 34 -5.53 20.96 -3.39
N ASN A 35 -6.11 20.13 -2.53
CA ASN A 35 -6.43 20.52 -1.17
C ASN A 35 -5.19 20.76 -0.34
N GLU A 36 -4.18 19.94 -0.51
CA GLU A 36 -2.92 20.13 0.19
C GLU A 36 -2.25 21.44 -0.22
N SER A 37 -2.18 21.69 -1.54
CA SER A 37 -1.62 22.95 -2.04
C SER A 37 -2.38 24.15 -1.52
N ARG A 38 -3.70 24.09 -1.50
CA ARG A 38 -4.53 25.17 -1.01
C ARG A 38 -4.34 25.42 0.47
N LEU A 39 -4.28 24.35 1.25
CA LEU A 39 -4.03 24.45 2.68
C LEU A 39 -2.67 25.09 2.96
N LEU A 40 -1.66 24.68 2.22
CA LEU A 40 -0.32 25.23 2.39
C LEU A 40 -0.25 26.71 2.09
N GLU A 41 -1.09 27.19 1.16
CA GLU A 41 -1.17 28.62 0.87
C GLU A 41 -1.86 29.39 1.98
N LEU A 42 -2.85 28.78 2.63
CA LEU A 42 -3.68 29.47 3.63
C LEU A 42 -3.11 29.45 5.03
N LEU A 43 -2.24 28.50 5.31
CA LEU A 43 -1.71 28.29 6.66
C LEU A 43 -0.40 29.01 6.89
N GLY A 44 -0.14 29.31 8.16
CA GLY A 44 1.12 29.89 8.56
C GLY A 44 2.25 28.88 8.50
N GLU A 45 3.46 29.34 8.74
CA GLU A 45 4.65 28.52 8.58
C GLU A 45 4.64 27.28 9.47
N GLN A 46 4.26 27.45 10.72
CA GLN A 46 4.22 26.33 11.68
C GLN A 46 3.17 25.30 11.28
N GLU A 47 1.99 25.77 10.91
CA GLU A 47 0.89 24.89 10.53
C GLU A 47 1.20 24.17 9.22
N ARG A 48 1.89 24.82 8.30
CA ARG A 48 2.33 24.16 7.06
C ARG A 48 3.27 23.00 7.36
N GLY A 49 4.17 23.20 8.31
CA GLY A 49 5.05 22.11 8.74
C GLY A 49 4.29 20.93 9.29
N MET A 50 3.24 21.19 10.05
CA MET A 50 2.40 20.13 10.61
C MET A 50 1.67 19.35 9.51
N VAL A 51 1.14 20.04 8.51
CA VAL A 51 0.45 19.41 7.39
C VAL A 51 1.40 18.50 6.61
N LEU A 52 2.59 19.01 6.31
CA LEU A 52 3.58 18.23 5.57
C LEU A 52 4.04 17.02 6.35
N ASP A 53 4.23 17.19 7.66
CA ASP A 53 4.61 16.09 8.52
C ASP A 53 3.53 15.01 8.59
N LEU A 54 2.28 15.46 8.72
CA LEU A 54 1.13 14.56 8.74
C LEU A 54 1.05 13.76 7.44
N SER A 55 1.18 14.44 6.31
CA SER A 55 1.11 13.80 5.01
C SER A 55 2.22 12.77 4.83
N ASN A 56 3.43 13.14 5.22
CA ASN A 56 4.58 12.26 5.13
C ASN A 56 4.42 11.01 5.99
N ASN A 57 4.00 11.20 7.23
CA ASN A 57 3.81 10.08 8.15
C ASN A 57 2.66 9.18 7.72
N HIS A 58 1.62 9.77 7.19
CA HIS A 58 0.50 9.00 6.65
C HIS A 58 0.95 8.09 5.51
N GLY A 59 1.82 8.60 4.65
CA GLY A 59 2.42 7.81 3.58
C GLY A 59 3.24 6.64 4.10
N ILE A 60 4.01 6.87 5.16
CA ILE A 60 4.80 5.81 5.78
C ILE A 60 3.90 4.70 6.32
N VAL A 61 2.85 5.08 7.04
CA VAL A 61 1.89 4.11 7.60
C VAL A 61 1.23 3.33 6.49
N SER A 62 0.78 4.01 5.45
CA SER A 62 0.12 3.35 4.31
C SER A 62 1.05 2.36 3.63
N GLY A 63 2.31 2.71 3.48
CA GLY A 63 3.31 1.83 2.89
C GLY A 63 3.46 0.53 3.67
N TYR A 64 3.54 0.62 4.99
CA TYR A 64 3.63 -0.55 5.84
C TYR A 64 2.38 -1.43 5.76
N GLU A 65 1.22 -0.81 5.71
CA GLU A 65 -0.03 -1.56 5.60
C GLU A 65 -0.13 -2.32 4.28
N LEU A 66 0.29 -1.70 3.19
CA LEU A 66 0.31 -2.35 1.88
C LEU A 66 1.26 -3.53 1.87
N GLU A 67 2.44 -3.37 2.45
CA GLU A 67 3.40 -4.46 2.55
C GLU A 67 2.82 -5.63 3.34
N ARG A 68 2.21 -5.35 4.49
CA ARG A 68 1.61 -6.38 5.32
C ARG A 68 0.52 -7.15 4.59
N ARG A 69 -0.32 -6.45 3.88
CA ARG A 69 -1.41 -7.07 3.11
C ARG A 69 -0.86 -7.95 2.01
N PHE A 70 0.18 -7.50 1.35
CA PHE A 70 0.83 -8.29 0.31
C PHE A 70 1.41 -9.58 0.89
N VAL A 71 2.12 -9.47 2.02
CA VAL A 71 2.72 -10.64 2.68
C VAL A 71 1.63 -11.63 3.10
N GLN A 72 0.55 -11.14 3.69
CA GLN A 72 -0.55 -11.98 4.13
C GLN A 72 -1.21 -12.69 2.95
N GLY A 73 -1.46 -11.96 1.87
CA GLY A 73 -2.06 -12.55 0.68
C GLY A 73 -1.19 -13.60 0.03
N PHE A 74 0.12 -13.32 -0.04
CA PHE A 74 1.07 -14.26 -0.60
C PHE A 74 1.11 -15.55 0.21
N ARG A 75 1.19 -15.42 1.54
CA ARG A 75 1.22 -16.60 2.43
C ARG A 75 -0.06 -17.40 2.34
N LEU A 76 -1.18 -16.72 2.28
CA LEU A 76 -2.47 -17.40 2.15
C LEU A 76 -2.54 -18.17 0.84
N GLY A 77 -2.13 -17.55 -0.27
CA GLY A 77 -2.09 -18.21 -1.57
C GLY A 77 -1.17 -19.42 -1.56
N ALA A 78 0.01 -19.29 -0.94
CA ALA A 78 0.95 -20.41 -0.85
C ALA A 78 0.36 -21.55 -0.05
N ARG A 79 -0.35 -21.26 1.03
CA ARG A 79 -1.00 -22.32 1.83
C ARG A 79 -2.08 -23.03 1.02
N PHE A 80 -2.87 -22.29 0.26
CA PHE A 80 -3.85 -22.92 -0.62
C PHE A 80 -3.20 -23.84 -1.63
N MET A 81 -2.08 -23.41 -2.20
CA MET A 81 -1.38 -24.25 -3.17
C MET A 81 -0.80 -25.50 -2.54
N LEU A 82 -0.23 -25.36 -1.35
CA LEU A 82 0.31 -26.53 -0.64
C LEU A 82 -0.79 -27.51 -0.31
N ASP A 83 -1.92 -27.04 0.17
CA ASP A 83 -3.04 -27.90 0.48
C ASP A 83 -3.58 -28.60 -0.76
N ALA A 84 -3.70 -27.85 -1.86
CA ALA A 84 -4.19 -28.41 -3.11
C ALA A 84 -3.24 -29.46 -3.67
N LEU A 85 -1.92 -29.21 -3.60
CA LEU A 85 -0.92 -30.12 -4.12
C LEU A 85 -0.68 -31.32 -3.24
N SER A 86 -1.02 -31.24 -1.97
CA SER A 86 -0.88 -32.38 -1.06
C SER A 86 -1.89 -33.47 -1.37
N GLY A 87 -2.94 -33.15 -2.10
CA GLY A 87 -3.96 -34.13 -2.43
C GLY A 87 -4.84 -34.53 -1.27
N GLU A 88 -4.89 -33.72 -0.24
CA GLU A 88 -5.69 -34.03 0.94
C GLU A 88 -7.16 -33.92 0.65
N GLU A 89 -7.88 -35.04 0.86
CA GLU A 89 -9.30 -35.07 0.56
C GLU A 89 -10.11 -34.18 1.48
N GLU A 90 -9.70 -34.05 2.73
CA GLU A 90 -10.41 -33.20 3.67
C GLU A 90 -10.48 -31.76 3.24
N LEU A 91 -9.59 -31.34 2.38
CA LEU A 91 -9.64 -29.99 1.85
C LEU A 91 -10.86 -29.78 0.96
N LEU A 92 -11.29 -30.85 0.31
CA LEU A 92 -12.41 -30.82 -0.63
C LEU A 92 -13.77 -31.14 0.02
N GLU A 93 -13.75 -31.56 1.24
CA GLU A 93 -14.97 -31.94 1.95
C GLU A 93 -15.66 -30.74 2.62
#